data_4828cb8fdad66f648f58e4340ec690c0
#
_entry.id   4828cb8fdad66f648f58e4340ec690c0
#
_cell.length_a   1.000
_cell.length_b   1.000
_cell.length_c   1.000
_cell.angle_alpha   90.00
_cell.angle_beta   90.00
_cell.angle_gamma   90.00
#
_symmetry.space_group_name_H-M   'P 1'
#
loop_
_entity.id
_entity.type
_entity.pdbx_description
1 polymer ?
#
loop_
_entity_poly.entity_id
_entity_poly.type
_entity_poly.pdbx_seq_one_letter_code
_entity_poly.pdbx_strand_id
1 'polypeptide(L)'
;VFEKEGFNVLIEECVFENMLDDATNVHGSYVRVTGITAPDQVIARINHPQQAGYEFAGKGDEIDVVDAETLLAKHTLRVKKSERINAHYIRLTFTAPVEGRLTVGDGLENMSWYPELIFRNNVVRNNRARSILVSTPRKVVVEGNTFSSMMSAILFEGDMDHWYESGAVRDVTIRNNRFLDGTYGGADFPTIFINPHQKKEVPGHPYERNITIEGNLFRTFNEQLLRAKSVGGLIFRDNTIELSEKYKPYNDLPTIDIRSSQQVVIENNRYKKPGKISIVRK
;
A
#
# COMPACT_ATOMS: atom_id res chain seq x y z
N VAL A 1 19.03 11.15 -5.45
CA VAL A 1 19.01 10.97 -6.92
C VAL A 1 18.72 9.51 -7.14
N PHE A 2 17.59 9.21 -7.72
CA PHE A 2 17.16 7.84 -7.94
C PHE A 2 17.44 7.47 -9.40
N GLU A 3 18.19 6.40 -9.64
CA GLU A 3 18.51 5.92 -11.00
C GLU A 3 17.39 5.04 -11.55
N LYS A 4 17.24 5.06 -12.87
CA LYS A 4 16.05 4.70 -13.64
C LYS A 4 15.72 3.20 -13.76
N GLU A 5 16.55 2.28 -13.32
CA GLU A 5 16.28 0.83 -13.44
C GLU A 5 16.77 0.07 -12.22
N GLY A 6 15.94 -0.84 -11.72
CA GLY A 6 16.34 -1.79 -10.68
C GLY A 6 16.46 -1.20 -9.28
N PHE A 7 15.55 -0.31 -8.92
CA PHE A 7 15.51 0.27 -7.58
C PHE A 7 15.20 -0.79 -6.55
N ASN A 8 16.15 -1.04 -5.65
CA ASN A 8 15.94 -1.90 -4.49
C ASN A 8 16.12 -1.05 -3.23
N VAL A 9 15.09 -0.97 -2.42
CA VAL A 9 15.18 -0.45 -1.05
C VAL A 9 15.38 -1.63 -0.12
N LEU A 10 16.55 -1.71 0.49
CA LEU A 10 16.88 -2.70 1.52
C LEU A 10 16.94 -1.99 2.88
N ILE A 11 16.11 -2.44 3.82
CA ILE A 11 16.12 -2.01 5.22
C ILE A 11 16.27 -3.27 6.07
N GLU A 12 17.40 -3.43 6.72
CA GLU A 12 17.69 -4.63 7.50
C GLU A 12 18.45 -4.31 8.81
N GLU A 13 18.19 -5.14 9.82
CA GLU A 13 18.88 -5.10 11.12
C GLU A 13 18.80 -3.74 11.84
N CYS A 14 17.71 -2.98 11.57
CA CYS A 14 17.47 -1.68 12.14
C CYS A 14 16.50 -1.72 13.33
N VAL A 15 16.60 -0.73 14.21
CA VAL A 15 15.63 -0.48 15.29
C VAL A 15 14.98 0.86 15.07
N PHE A 16 13.66 0.85 14.94
CA PHE A 16 12.79 2.04 14.84
C PHE A 16 11.93 2.09 16.10
N GLU A 17 12.11 3.10 16.92
CA GLU A 17 11.29 3.21 18.14
C GLU A 17 10.95 4.64 18.50
N ASN A 18 9.78 4.79 19.13
CA ASN A 18 9.28 6.07 19.65
C ASN A 18 9.13 7.16 18.59
N MET A 19 8.88 6.77 17.35
CA MET A 19 8.66 7.69 16.25
C MET A 19 7.24 8.27 16.30
N LEU A 20 7.11 9.53 15.89
CA LEU A 20 5.80 10.21 15.84
C LEU A 20 4.97 9.81 14.62
N ASP A 21 5.58 9.13 13.66
CA ASP A 21 4.96 8.66 12.43
C ASP A 21 5.42 7.23 12.09
N ASP A 22 5.17 6.75 10.87
CA ASP A 22 5.58 5.44 10.39
C ASP A 22 7.11 5.28 10.43
N ALA A 23 7.60 4.07 10.66
CA ALA A 23 9.03 3.82 10.55
C ALA A 23 9.50 3.90 9.10
N THR A 24 8.66 3.50 8.18
CA THR A 24 8.96 3.52 6.74
C THR A 24 7.66 3.71 5.95
N ASN A 25 7.71 4.61 4.96
CA ASN A 25 6.66 4.80 3.99
C ASN A 25 7.26 4.72 2.58
N VAL A 26 6.80 3.75 1.78
CA VAL A 26 7.26 3.52 0.40
C VAL A 26 6.08 3.60 -0.54
N HIS A 27 6.00 4.67 -1.31
CA HIS A 27 4.88 4.90 -2.24
C HIS A 27 5.30 5.76 -3.43
N GLY A 28 4.51 5.74 -4.49
CA GLY A 28 4.53 6.75 -5.54
C GLY A 28 3.59 7.92 -5.22
N SER A 29 3.36 8.78 -6.21
CA SER A 29 2.42 9.89 -6.09
C SER A 29 1.49 9.93 -7.28
N TYR A 30 0.19 10.17 -7.01
CA TYR A 30 -0.75 10.55 -8.03
C TYR A 30 -0.69 12.04 -8.30
N VAL A 31 -0.65 12.42 -9.58
CA VAL A 31 -0.96 13.78 -10.01
C VAL A 31 -2.25 13.76 -10.83
N ARG A 32 -3.03 14.83 -10.80
CA ARG A 32 -4.34 14.89 -11.46
C ARG A 32 -4.29 15.74 -12.71
N VAL A 33 -4.80 15.22 -13.82
CA VAL A 33 -4.94 15.97 -15.08
C VAL A 33 -5.93 17.11 -14.90
N THR A 34 -5.49 18.34 -15.18
CA THR A 34 -6.32 19.55 -15.09
C THR A 34 -6.62 20.20 -16.44
N GLY A 35 -5.90 19.80 -17.48
CA GLY A 35 -6.16 20.31 -18.83
C GLY A 35 -5.39 19.55 -19.90
N ILE A 36 -5.96 19.49 -21.10
CA ILE A 36 -5.32 18.98 -22.32
C ILE A 36 -5.02 20.19 -23.20
N THR A 37 -3.75 20.45 -23.49
CA THR A 37 -3.28 21.68 -24.17
C THR A 37 -2.84 21.46 -25.61
N ALA A 38 -2.58 20.19 -25.99
CA ALA A 38 -2.30 19.75 -27.35
C ALA A 38 -2.67 18.27 -27.51
N PRO A 39 -2.71 17.70 -28.72
CA PRO A 39 -3.07 16.29 -28.94
C PRO A 39 -2.25 15.28 -28.12
N ASP A 40 -1.00 15.63 -27.76
CA ASP A 40 -0.08 14.81 -26.99
C ASP A 40 0.35 15.44 -25.66
N GLN A 41 -0.35 16.52 -25.21
CA GLN A 41 0.14 17.32 -24.09
C GLN A 41 -0.95 17.61 -23.05
N VAL A 42 -0.60 17.46 -21.78
CA VAL A 42 -1.47 17.76 -20.64
C VAL A 42 -0.81 18.65 -19.60
N ILE A 43 -1.64 19.34 -18.83
CA ILE A 43 -1.26 19.97 -17.57
C ILE A 43 -1.78 19.06 -16.43
N ALA A 44 -0.90 18.70 -15.53
CA ALA A 44 -1.24 17.93 -14.33
C ALA A 44 -0.89 18.72 -13.06
N ARG A 45 -1.69 18.50 -12.02
CA ARG A 45 -1.54 19.15 -10.71
C ARG A 45 -0.96 18.14 -9.70
N ILE A 46 0.04 18.59 -8.95
CA ILE A 46 0.50 17.98 -7.70
C ILE A 46 -0.45 18.47 -6.60
N ASN A 47 -1.28 17.59 -6.07
CA ASN A 47 -2.40 18.01 -5.22
C ASN A 47 -2.04 18.14 -3.74
N HIS A 48 -1.24 17.22 -3.20
CA HIS A 48 -0.90 17.25 -1.79
C HIS A 48 0.20 18.30 -1.49
N PRO A 49 0.01 19.18 -0.48
CA PRO A 49 0.95 20.27 -0.21
C PRO A 49 2.38 19.80 0.10
N GLN A 50 2.54 18.67 0.79
CA GLN A 50 3.86 18.13 1.12
C GLN A 50 4.62 17.57 -0.10
N GLN A 51 3.94 17.36 -1.22
CA GLN A 51 4.52 16.93 -2.49
C GLN A 51 4.85 18.12 -3.40
N ALA A 52 4.61 19.37 -2.98
CA ALA A 52 4.85 20.57 -3.79
C ALA A 52 6.31 20.64 -4.22
N GLY A 53 6.53 20.85 -5.53
CA GLY A 53 7.88 20.89 -6.13
C GLY A 53 8.51 19.53 -6.41
N TYR A 54 7.82 18.43 -6.15
CA TYR A 54 8.25 17.08 -6.50
C TYR A 54 8.43 16.93 -8.02
N GLU A 55 9.45 16.20 -8.46
CA GLU A 55 9.63 15.81 -9.85
C GLU A 55 8.86 14.53 -10.13
N PHE A 56 7.79 14.65 -10.91
CA PHE A 56 6.88 13.54 -11.15
C PHE A 56 7.39 12.57 -12.22
N ALA A 57 8.01 13.06 -13.29
CA ALA A 57 8.42 12.20 -14.40
C ALA A 57 9.57 12.80 -15.21
N GLY A 58 10.36 11.94 -15.83
CA GLY A 58 11.41 12.26 -16.81
C GLY A 58 11.09 11.73 -18.21
N LYS A 59 11.92 12.10 -19.19
CA LYS A 59 11.81 11.57 -20.56
C LYS A 59 11.98 10.06 -20.58
N GLY A 60 11.05 9.38 -21.23
CA GLY A 60 11.04 7.92 -21.41
C GLY A 60 10.28 7.16 -20.32
N ASP A 61 9.84 7.83 -19.26
CA ASP A 61 9.07 7.18 -18.20
C ASP A 61 7.71 6.71 -18.69
N GLU A 62 7.24 5.60 -18.13
CA GLU A 62 5.93 5.04 -18.35
C GLU A 62 4.96 5.56 -17.29
N ILE A 63 3.88 6.15 -17.77
CA ILE A 63 2.84 6.75 -16.95
C ILE A 63 1.53 6.00 -17.17
N ASP A 64 1.01 5.42 -16.11
CA ASP A 64 -0.34 4.89 -16.14
C ASP A 64 -1.35 6.02 -15.98
N VAL A 65 -2.36 6.03 -16.85
CA VAL A 65 -3.56 6.85 -16.73
C VAL A 65 -4.54 6.10 -15.87
N VAL A 66 -4.90 6.66 -14.75
CA VAL A 66 -5.67 6.01 -13.69
C VAL A 66 -7.04 6.69 -13.55
N ASP A 67 -8.09 5.88 -13.50
CA ASP A 67 -9.42 6.36 -13.19
C ASP A 67 -9.51 6.80 -11.71
N ALA A 68 -9.96 8.02 -11.48
CA ALA A 68 -9.91 8.64 -10.16
C ALA A 68 -10.90 8.06 -9.13
N GLU A 69 -11.91 7.28 -9.56
CA GLU A 69 -12.87 6.65 -8.66
C GLU A 69 -12.48 5.22 -8.30
N THR A 70 -11.95 4.50 -9.28
CA THR A 70 -11.61 3.08 -9.15
C THR A 70 -10.15 2.85 -8.81
N LEU A 71 -9.27 3.83 -9.00
CA LEU A 71 -7.80 3.74 -8.93
C LEU A 71 -7.21 2.70 -9.89
N LEU A 72 -7.95 2.24 -10.88
CA LEU A 72 -7.49 1.27 -11.86
C LEU A 72 -6.88 1.96 -13.07
N ALA A 73 -5.76 1.43 -13.55
CA ALA A 73 -5.12 1.90 -14.78
C ALA A 73 -6.03 1.63 -16.00
N LYS A 74 -6.19 2.63 -16.85
CA LYS A 74 -6.92 2.56 -18.12
C LYS A 74 -5.99 2.38 -19.30
N HIS A 75 -4.90 3.12 -19.32
CA HIS A 75 -3.90 3.15 -20.39
C HIS A 75 -2.52 3.46 -19.84
N THR A 76 -1.49 3.06 -20.56
CA THR A 76 -0.10 3.46 -20.29
C THR A 76 0.38 4.38 -21.41
N LEU A 77 1.01 5.49 -21.05
CA LEU A 77 1.60 6.48 -21.94
C LEU A 77 3.10 6.63 -21.63
N ARG A 78 3.90 6.99 -22.64
CA ARG A 78 5.33 7.22 -22.45
C ARG A 78 5.65 8.71 -22.57
N VAL A 79 6.39 9.24 -21.60
CA VAL A 79 6.77 10.64 -21.55
C VAL A 79 7.83 10.97 -22.61
N LYS A 80 7.53 11.96 -23.44
CA LYS A 80 8.49 12.60 -24.39
C LYS A 80 9.22 13.75 -23.72
N LYS A 81 8.50 14.55 -22.90
CA LYS A 81 9.03 15.70 -22.18
C LYS A 81 8.21 15.97 -20.93
N SER A 82 8.89 16.32 -19.84
CA SER A 82 8.28 16.84 -18.62
C SER A 82 8.83 18.22 -18.31
N GLU A 83 7.95 19.16 -17.96
CA GLU A 83 8.32 20.55 -17.65
C GLU A 83 7.60 21.01 -16.40
N ARG A 84 8.34 21.46 -15.39
CA ARG A 84 7.76 22.10 -14.21
C ARG A 84 7.27 23.49 -14.59
N ILE A 85 5.97 23.76 -14.38
CA ILE A 85 5.40 25.11 -14.55
C ILE A 85 5.62 25.92 -13.27
N ASN A 86 5.32 25.31 -12.11
CA ASN A 86 5.55 25.86 -10.77
C ASN A 86 5.54 24.72 -9.73
N ALA A 87 5.49 25.03 -8.44
CA ALA A 87 5.50 24.02 -7.37
C ALA A 87 4.31 23.03 -7.41
N HIS A 88 3.20 23.40 -8.05
CA HIS A 88 1.97 22.61 -8.06
C HIS A 88 1.55 22.11 -9.44
N TYR A 89 2.17 22.58 -10.53
CA TYR A 89 1.76 22.22 -11.88
C TYR A 89 2.95 21.79 -12.73
N ILE A 90 2.73 20.72 -13.49
CA ILE A 90 3.65 20.17 -14.46
C ILE A 90 2.96 20.07 -15.83
N ARG A 91 3.76 20.22 -16.88
CA ARG A 91 3.34 19.94 -18.26
C ARG A 91 4.01 18.65 -18.70
N LEU A 92 3.20 17.68 -19.13
CA LEU A 92 3.67 16.42 -19.69
C LEU A 92 3.34 16.38 -21.17
N THR A 93 4.33 16.09 -21.99
CA THR A 93 4.17 15.75 -23.40
C THR A 93 4.47 14.28 -23.58
N PHE A 94 3.59 13.56 -24.23
CA PHE A 94 3.73 12.12 -24.46
C PHE A 94 4.22 11.81 -25.86
N THR A 95 4.66 10.58 -26.10
CA THR A 95 5.11 10.11 -27.41
C THR A 95 3.96 9.76 -28.36
N ALA A 96 2.72 9.71 -27.85
CA ALA A 96 1.51 9.40 -28.58
C ALA A 96 0.37 10.34 -28.18
N PRO A 97 -0.66 10.52 -29.03
CA PRO A 97 -1.86 11.29 -28.69
C PRO A 97 -2.59 10.75 -27.45
N VAL A 98 -3.17 11.65 -26.68
CA VAL A 98 -3.92 11.36 -25.45
C VAL A 98 -5.42 11.16 -25.69
N GLU A 99 -5.91 11.51 -26.88
CA GLU A 99 -7.32 11.38 -27.24
C GLU A 99 -7.81 9.94 -27.07
N GLY A 100 -8.96 9.77 -26.43
CA GLY A 100 -9.54 8.46 -26.12
C GLY A 100 -8.80 7.64 -25.05
N ARG A 101 -7.67 8.13 -24.52
CA ARG A 101 -6.86 7.45 -23.52
C ARG A 101 -6.85 8.14 -22.18
N LEU A 102 -7.09 9.44 -22.17
CA LEU A 102 -6.99 10.29 -20.99
C LEU A 102 -8.06 11.39 -21.06
N THR A 103 -8.61 11.73 -19.89
CA THR A 103 -9.57 12.84 -19.73
C THR A 103 -9.14 13.74 -18.58
N VAL A 104 -9.64 14.98 -18.55
CA VAL A 104 -9.46 15.87 -17.39
C VAL A 104 -10.11 15.23 -16.17
N GLY A 105 -9.41 15.23 -15.06
CA GLY A 105 -9.81 14.59 -13.82
C GLY A 105 -9.19 13.21 -13.57
N ASP A 106 -8.62 12.56 -14.59
CA ASP A 106 -7.86 11.34 -14.42
C ASP A 106 -6.61 11.55 -13.56
N GLY A 107 -6.19 10.50 -12.88
CA GLY A 107 -4.91 10.42 -12.23
C GLY A 107 -3.81 9.99 -13.20
N LEU A 108 -2.59 10.39 -12.90
CA LEU A 108 -1.38 9.87 -13.54
C LEU A 108 -0.47 9.29 -12.47
N GLU A 109 0.12 8.14 -12.77
CA GLU A 109 1.00 7.37 -11.90
C GLU A 109 2.28 7.01 -12.65
N ASN A 110 3.45 7.31 -12.08
CA ASN A 110 4.73 7.01 -12.73
C ASN A 110 5.18 5.57 -12.40
N MET A 111 5.03 4.66 -13.34
CA MET A 111 5.37 3.25 -13.20
C MET A 111 6.88 2.97 -13.27
N SER A 112 7.69 3.93 -13.73
CA SER A 112 9.14 3.75 -13.89
C SER A 112 9.94 3.94 -12.60
N TRP A 113 9.36 4.55 -11.57
CA TRP A 113 10.09 4.97 -10.36
C TRP A 113 9.77 4.15 -9.11
N TYR A 114 9.03 3.07 -9.23
CA TYR A 114 8.72 2.21 -8.09
C TYR A 114 9.88 1.30 -7.72
N PRO A 115 10.28 1.26 -6.44
CA PRO A 115 11.29 0.34 -5.95
C PRO A 115 10.72 -1.03 -5.62
N GLU A 116 11.57 -2.04 -5.64
CA GLU A 116 11.37 -3.24 -4.82
C GLU A 116 11.70 -2.91 -3.36
N LEU A 117 11.04 -3.57 -2.41
CA LEU A 117 11.31 -3.41 -0.99
C LEU A 117 11.67 -4.74 -0.34
N ILE A 118 12.80 -4.77 0.35
CA ILE A 118 13.15 -5.81 1.30
C ILE A 118 13.27 -5.16 2.68
N PHE A 119 12.35 -5.52 3.57
CA PHE A 119 12.31 -5.07 4.96
C PHE A 119 12.49 -6.28 5.87
N ARG A 120 13.69 -6.50 6.40
CA ARG A 120 14.00 -7.75 7.13
C ARG A 120 14.80 -7.57 8.42
N ASN A 121 14.54 -8.46 9.38
CA ASN A 121 15.26 -8.54 10.66
C ASN A 121 15.25 -7.22 11.46
N ASN A 122 14.22 -6.39 11.27
CA ASN A 122 14.09 -5.11 11.96
C ASN A 122 13.24 -5.26 13.23
N VAL A 123 13.43 -4.32 14.15
CA VAL A 123 12.55 -4.11 15.31
C VAL A 123 11.86 -2.76 15.16
N VAL A 124 10.53 -2.77 15.10
CA VAL A 124 9.71 -1.55 15.07
C VAL A 124 8.79 -1.56 16.29
N ARG A 125 8.96 -0.57 17.19
CA ARG A 125 8.19 -0.55 18.43
C ARG A 125 7.87 0.87 18.93
N ASN A 126 6.74 0.98 19.62
CA ASN A 126 6.30 2.22 20.27
C ASN A 126 6.13 3.41 19.32
N ASN A 127 6.00 3.20 18.03
CA ASN A 127 5.67 4.27 17.10
C ASN A 127 4.20 4.67 17.27
N ARG A 128 3.94 5.98 17.16
CA ARG A 128 2.59 6.53 17.28
C ARG A 128 1.68 6.12 16.12
N ALA A 129 2.23 5.99 14.92
CA ALA A 129 1.50 5.56 13.73
C ALA A 129 1.74 4.06 13.43
N ARG A 130 1.83 3.69 12.18
CA ARG A 130 2.06 2.31 11.72
C ARG A 130 3.54 1.92 11.86
N SER A 131 3.83 0.64 11.72
CA SER A 131 5.23 0.25 11.58
C SER A 131 5.72 0.55 10.17
N ILE A 132 5.02 0.02 9.15
CA ILE A 132 5.35 0.32 7.76
C ILE A 132 4.08 0.56 6.93
N LEU A 133 4.18 1.51 6.00
CA LEU A 133 3.24 1.71 4.90
C LEU A 133 3.97 1.37 3.60
N VAL A 134 3.34 0.57 2.74
CA VAL A 134 3.96 0.14 1.48
C VAL A 134 2.94 0.15 0.35
N SER A 135 3.26 0.89 -0.70
CA SER A 135 2.44 1.01 -1.90
C SER A 135 3.37 1.02 -3.12
N THR A 136 3.77 -0.18 -3.58
CA THR A 136 4.61 -0.35 -4.78
C THR A 136 4.16 -1.57 -5.58
N PRO A 137 4.05 -1.48 -6.92
CA PRO A 137 3.72 -2.61 -7.77
C PRO A 137 4.90 -3.57 -8.01
N ARG A 138 6.05 -3.29 -7.39
CA ARG A 138 7.23 -4.15 -7.45
C ARG A 138 7.21 -5.17 -6.32
N LYS A 139 8.19 -6.05 -6.30
CA LYS A 139 8.32 -7.09 -5.28
C LYS A 139 8.53 -6.49 -3.89
N VAL A 140 7.77 -6.99 -2.92
CA VAL A 140 7.87 -6.62 -1.50
C VAL A 140 8.12 -7.87 -0.65
N VAL A 141 9.18 -7.86 0.14
CA VAL A 141 9.48 -8.91 1.10
C VAL A 141 9.60 -8.30 2.49
N VAL A 142 8.74 -8.74 3.41
CA VAL A 142 8.76 -8.35 4.82
C VAL A 142 9.00 -9.61 5.64
N GLU A 143 10.22 -9.81 6.16
CA GLU A 143 10.58 -11.08 6.82
C GLU A 143 11.41 -10.92 8.08
N GLY A 144 11.17 -11.80 9.06
CA GLY A 144 11.99 -11.88 10.28
C GLY A 144 11.91 -10.68 11.21
N ASN A 145 10.94 -9.78 11.01
CA ASN A 145 10.82 -8.55 11.79
C ASN A 145 10.02 -8.76 13.09
N THR A 146 10.21 -7.84 14.04
CA THR A 146 9.35 -7.72 15.23
C THR A 146 8.64 -6.39 15.21
N PHE A 147 7.30 -6.41 15.28
CA PHE A 147 6.43 -5.25 15.19
C PHE A 147 5.58 -5.06 16.45
N SER A 148 5.52 -3.82 16.96
CA SER A 148 4.65 -3.42 18.07
C SER A 148 4.41 -1.90 18.03
N SER A 149 3.48 -1.43 17.20
CA SER A 149 3.13 -0.02 17.04
C SER A 149 1.70 0.29 17.49
N MET A 150 1.36 1.56 17.70
CA MET A 150 0.03 1.98 18.16
C MET A 150 -1.07 1.69 17.13
N MET A 151 -0.76 1.79 15.84
CA MET A 151 -1.66 1.47 14.74
C MET A 151 -1.27 0.14 14.08
N SER A 152 -1.73 -0.13 12.88
CA SER A 152 -1.40 -1.34 12.13
C SER A 152 0.11 -1.53 11.98
N ALA A 153 0.58 -2.76 12.06
CA ALA A 153 1.98 -3.05 11.77
C ALA A 153 2.30 -2.84 10.30
N ILE A 154 1.40 -3.28 9.41
CA ILE A 154 1.58 -3.13 7.96
C ILE A 154 0.30 -2.55 7.36
N LEU A 155 0.46 -1.50 6.56
CA LEU A 155 -0.61 -0.90 5.77
C LEU A 155 -0.26 -0.93 4.29
N PHE A 156 -1.21 -1.40 3.46
CA PHE A 156 -1.21 -1.23 2.00
C PHE A 156 -2.42 -0.38 1.64
N GLU A 157 -2.19 0.71 0.92
CA GLU A 157 -3.27 1.58 0.46
C GLU A 157 -2.89 2.30 -0.84
N GLY A 158 -3.88 2.89 -1.47
CA GLY A 158 -3.73 3.87 -2.56
C GLY A 158 -4.80 4.91 -2.37
N ASP A 159 -4.47 6.17 -2.54
CA ASP A 159 -5.36 7.30 -2.26
C ASP A 159 -5.19 8.43 -3.28
N MET A 160 -6.30 8.85 -3.88
CA MET A 160 -6.33 10.01 -4.78
C MET A 160 -7.22 11.15 -4.25
N ASP A 161 -7.57 11.09 -2.97
CA ASP A 161 -8.45 12.07 -2.32
C ASP A 161 -7.75 12.94 -1.31
N HIS A 162 -6.86 12.36 -0.51
CA HIS A 162 -6.25 13.03 0.62
C HIS A 162 -4.73 13.12 0.51
N TRP A 163 -4.03 11.98 0.56
CA TRP A 163 -2.56 11.93 0.50
C TRP A 163 -2.01 11.91 -0.92
N TYR A 164 -2.78 11.45 -1.89
CA TYR A 164 -2.34 11.25 -3.28
C TYR A 164 -1.15 10.28 -3.37
N GLU A 165 -1.13 9.29 -2.51
CA GLU A 165 -0.14 8.22 -2.53
C GLU A 165 -0.58 7.12 -3.49
N SER A 166 0.34 6.68 -4.36
CA SER A 166 0.08 5.68 -5.39
C SER A 166 0.93 4.43 -5.23
N GLY A 167 0.55 3.35 -5.90
CA GLY A 167 1.33 2.11 -5.95
C GLY A 167 0.56 0.89 -5.45
N ALA A 168 -0.42 0.43 -6.21
CA ALA A 168 -1.08 -0.84 -5.91
C ALA A 168 -0.07 -1.99 -5.82
N VAL A 169 -0.04 -2.75 -4.72
CA VAL A 169 0.89 -3.87 -4.56
C VAL A 169 0.53 -5.05 -5.47
N ARG A 170 1.55 -5.76 -5.97
CA ARG A 170 1.39 -6.83 -6.98
C ARG A 170 2.11 -8.14 -6.64
N ASP A 171 3.08 -8.12 -5.76
CA ASP A 171 3.88 -9.28 -5.35
C ASP A 171 4.43 -9.06 -3.96
N VAL A 172 3.71 -9.55 -2.94
CA VAL A 172 4.02 -9.31 -1.53
C VAL A 172 4.18 -10.62 -0.78
N THR A 173 5.29 -10.74 -0.07
CA THR A 173 5.53 -11.84 0.87
C THR A 173 5.80 -11.29 2.27
N ILE A 174 4.94 -11.65 3.24
CA ILE A 174 5.06 -11.31 4.66
C ILE A 174 5.28 -12.62 5.41
N ARG A 175 6.53 -12.90 5.81
CA ARG A 175 6.84 -14.20 6.42
C ARG A 175 7.75 -14.14 7.64
N ASN A 176 7.57 -15.11 8.53
CA ASN A 176 8.44 -15.31 9.69
C ASN A 176 8.57 -14.07 10.60
N ASN A 177 7.57 -13.17 10.58
CA ASN A 177 7.55 -11.99 11.43
C ASN A 177 6.89 -12.31 12.79
N ARG A 178 7.15 -11.45 13.77
CA ARG A 178 6.55 -11.45 15.10
C ARG A 178 5.74 -10.17 15.28
N PHE A 179 4.43 -10.28 15.32
CA PHE A 179 3.52 -9.19 15.63
C PHE A 179 3.15 -9.27 17.11
N LEU A 180 3.65 -8.35 17.93
CA LEU A 180 3.59 -8.43 19.38
C LEU A 180 2.81 -7.25 19.97
N ASP A 181 1.57 -7.50 20.39
CA ASP A 181 0.72 -6.54 21.12
C ASP A 181 0.67 -5.13 20.48
N GLY A 182 0.66 -5.06 19.16
CA GLY A 182 0.42 -3.82 18.43
C GLY A 182 -1.04 -3.40 18.47
N THR A 183 -1.37 -2.33 17.72
CA THR A 183 -2.72 -1.75 17.62
C THR A 183 -3.31 -1.23 18.94
N TYR A 184 -2.46 -0.88 19.91
CA TYR A 184 -2.88 -0.42 21.24
C TYR A 184 -3.34 1.04 21.29
N GLY A 185 -3.43 1.72 20.14
CA GLY A 185 -3.91 3.12 20.05
C GLY A 185 -5.40 3.32 20.24
N GLY A 186 -6.17 2.24 20.45
CA GLY A 186 -7.59 2.32 20.78
C GLY A 186 -8.54 2.55 19.60
N ALA A 187 -8.09 2.32 18.38
CA ALA A 187 -8.91 2.38 17.17
C ALA A 187 -9.05 0.99 16.52
N ASP A 188 -10.02 0.84 15.61
CA ASP A 188 -10.30 -0.42 14.91
C ASP A 188 -9.26 -0.74 13.82
N PHE A 189 -7.99 -0.78 14.22
CA PHE A 189 -6.90 -1.15 13.34
C PHE A 189 -6.61 -2.65 13.42
N PRO A 190 -6.63 -3.39 12.28
CA PRO A 190 -6.08 -4.73 12.24
C PRO A 190 -4.55 -4.68 12.30
N THR A 191 -3.92 -5.80 12.65
CA THR A 191 -2.45 -5.92 12.61
C THR A 191 -1.89 -5.69 11.21
N ILE A 192 -2.53 -6.30 10.20
CA ILE A 192 -2.25 -6.06 8.77
C ILE A 192 -3.49 -5.48 8.11
N PHE A 193 -3.35 -4.33 7.49
CA PHE A 193 -4.45 -3.59 6.89
C PHE A 193 -4.20 -3.37 5.39
N ILE A 194 -5.11 -3.86 4.57
CA ILE A 194 -5.11 -3.67 3.11
C ILE A 194 -6.38 -2.89 2.80
N ASN A 195 -6.24 -1.60 2.51
CA ASN A 195 -7.37 -0.67 2.45
C ASN A 195 -7.23 0.41 1.38
N PRO A 196 -7.23 0.07 0.09
CA PRO A 196 -7.23 1.07 -0.96
C PRO A 196 -8.48 1.97 -0.87
N HIS A 197 -8.29 3.27 -1.03
CA HIS A 197 -9.36 4.29 -0.95
C HIS A 197 -10.09 4.44 -2.29
N GLN A 198 -10.55 3.33 -2.86
CA GLN A 198 -11.38 3.35 -4.05
C GLN A 198 -12.78 3.89 -3.70
N LYS A 199 -13.26 4.91 -4.43
CA LYS A 199 -14.65 5.38 -4.33
C LYS A 199 -15.63 4.38 -4.93
N LYS A 200 -15.16 3.65 -5.95
CA LYS A 200 -15.92 2.63 -6.64
C LYS A 200 -15.07 1.40 -6.86
N GLU A 201 -15.52 0.28 -6.33
CA GLU A 201 -14.91 -1.03 -6.58
C GLU A 201 -15.46 -1.62 -7.88
N VAL A 202 -14.61 -2.29 -8.65
CA VAL A 202 -15.00 -2.95 -9.91
C VAL A 202 -14.96 -4.46 -9.71
N PRO A 203 -16.10 -5.16 -9.73
CA PRO A 203 -16.13 -6.61 -9.57
C PRO A 203 -15.19 -7.31 -10.56
N GLY A 204 -14.39 -8.25 -10.05
CA GLY A 204 -13.40 -8.98 -10.86
C GLY A 204 -12.09 -8.23 -11.14
N HIS A 205 -11.98 -6.97 -10.76
CA HIS A 205 -10.78 -6.14 -10.96
C HIS A 205 -10.25 -5.59 -9.63
N PRO A 206 -9.66 -6.43 -8.78
CA PRO A 206 -9.12 -5.99 -7.49
C PRO A 206 -7.95 -5.02 -7.70
N TYR A 207 -7.83 -4.05 -6.78
CA TYR A 207 -6.75 -3.07 -6.80
C TYR A 207 -5.43 -3.72 -6.38
N GLU A 208 -5.40 -4.45 -5.25
CA GLU A 208 -4.22 -5.14 -4.74
C GLU A 208 -4.16 -6.59 -5.23
N ARG A 209 -2.94 -7.16 -5.38
CA ARG A 209 -2.80 -8.54 -5.90
C ARG A 209 -1.64 -9.29 -5.29
N ASN A 210 -1.77 -10.64 -5.28
CA ASN A 210 -0.72 -11.62 -4.96
C ASN A 210 -0.01 -11.32 -3.63
N ILE A 211 -0.75 -11.40 -2.54
CA ILE A 211 -0.26 -11.16 -1.18
C ILE A 211 -0.21 -12.49 -0.42
N THR A 212 0.96 -12.88 0.05
CA THR A 212 1.18 -14.07 0.86
C THR A 212 1.61 -13.67 2.28
N ILE A 213 0.88 -14.17 3.29
CA ILE A 213 1.12 -13.95 4.72
C ILE A 213 1.31 -15.32 5.35
N GLU A 214 2.56 -15.73 5.63
CA GLU A 214 2.85 -17.11 6.03
C GLU A 214 3.90 -17.23 7.14
N GLY A 215 3.78 -18.24 7.97
CA GLY A 215 4.78 -18.58 8.98
C GLY A 215 4.98 -17.51 10.07
N ASN A 216 4.07 -16.55 10.22
CA ASN A 216 4.19 -15.48 11.19
C ASN A 216 3.67 -15.88 12.57
N LEU A 217 4.20 -15.24 13.61
CA LEU A 217 3.65 -15.27 14.95
C LEU A 217 2.84 -13.99 15.21
N PHE A 218 1.54 -14.15 15.43
CA PHE A 218 0.66 -13.10 15.95
C PHE A 218 0.41 -13.38 17.44
N ARG A 219 1.02 -12.59 18.32
CA ARG A 219 0.73 -12.58 19.75
C ARG A 219 0.16 -11.23 20.12
N THR A 220 -1.17 -11.14 20.14
CA THR A 220 -1.91 -9.87 20.26
C THR A 220 -3.01 -9.98 21.30
N PHE A 221 -3.36 -8.87 21.93
CA PHE A 221 -4.48 -8.77 22.88
C PHE A 221 -5.84 -8.62 22.16
N ASN A 222 -5.85 -8.04 20.94
CA ASN A 222 -7.02 -8.00 20.06
C ASN A 222 -6.95 -9.11 19.02
N GLU A 223 -8.10 -9.65 18.66
CA GLU A 223 -8.19 -10.73 17.70
C GLU A 223 -8.16 -10.29 16.25
N GLN A 224 -8.32 -9.00 15.94
CA GLN A 224 -8.35 -8.49 14.58
C GLN A 224 -6.94 -8.46 13.96
N LEU A 225 -6.60 -9.48 13.19
CA LEU A 225 -5.26 -9.63 12.60
C LEU A 225 -5.18 -9.11 11.17
N LEU A 226 -6.22 -9.34 10.37
CA LEU A 226 -6.22 -8.99 8.95
C LEU A 226 -7.56 -8.38 8.56
N ARG A 227 -7.52 -7.19 7.95
CA ARG A 227 -8.62 -6.68 7.14
C ARG A 227 -8.07 -6.47 5.74
N ALA A 228 -8.72 -7.07 4.75
CA ALA A 228 -8.30 -7.01 3.36
C ALA A 228 -9.47 -6.61 2.47
N LYS A 229 -9.30 -5.53 1.72
CA LYS A 229 -10.27 -4.99 0.77
C LYS A 229 -9.67 -4.96 -0.62
N SER A 230 -10.44 -5.39 -1.62
CA SER A 230 -10.08 -5.32 -3.05
C SER A 230 -8.76 -6.02 -3.38
N VAL A 231 -8.61 -7.29 -2.92
CA VAL A 231 -7.42 -8.11 -3.16
C VAL A 231 -7.73 -9.28 -4.08
N GLY A 232 -6.87 -9.50 -5.06
CA GLY A 232 -6.85 -10.69 -5.92
C GLY A 232 -5.65 -11.59 -5.63
N GLY A 233 -5.88 -12.82 -5.17
CA GLY A 233 -4.80 -13.73 -4.78
C GLY A 233 -4.23 -13.40 -3.40
N LEU A 234 -4.98 -13.71 -2.34
CA LEU A 234 -4.55 -13.56 -0.95
C LEU A 234 -4.36 -14.93 -0.31
N ILE A 235 -3.18 -15.18 0.23
CA ILE A 235 -2.86 -16.42 0.95
C ILE A 235 -2.50 -16.06 2.39
N PHE A 236 -3.22 -16.64 3.36
CA PHE A 236 -2.94 -16.52 4.80
C PHE A 236 -2.79 -17.92 5.39
N ARG A 237 -1.54 -18.37 5.56
CA ARG A 237 -1.28 -19.78 5.93
C ARG A 237 -0.14 -19.96 6.92
N ASP A 238 -0.13 -21.11 7.57
CA ASP A 238 0.94 -21.59 8.45
C ASP A 238 1.32 -20.61 9.57
N ASN A 239 0.44 -19.65 9.89
CA ASN A 239 0.66 -18.69 10.96
C ASN A 239 0.30 -19.28 12.32
N THR A 240 0.99 -18.80 13.35
CA THR A 240 0.65 -19.11 14.76
C THR A 240 -0.01 -17.90 15.38
N ILE A 241 -1.18 -18.09 16.00
CA ILE A 241 -1.98 -17.04 16.62
C ILE A 241 -2.10 -17.34 18.11
N GLU A 242 -1.68 -16.40 18.94
CA GLU A 242 -1.71 -16.46 20.40
C GLU A 242 -2.40 -15.21 20.92
N LEU A 243 -3.33 -15.38 21.89
CA LEU A 243 -3.84 -14.22 22.62
C LEU A 243 -2.90 -13.85 23.76
N SER A 244 -2.63 -12.57 23.87
CA SER A 244 -1.88 -11.94 24.96
C SER A 244 -2.87 -11.35 25.98
N GLU A 245 -2.45 -11.30 27.24
CA GLU A 245 -3.20 -10.66 28.34
C GLU A 245 -2.60 -9.29 28.71
N LYS A 246 -1.70 -8.75 27.87
CA LYS A 246 -1.02 -7.48 28.15
C LYS A 246 -1.96 -6.29 28.24
N TYR A 247 -2.99 -6.25 27.39
CA TYR A 247 -4.04 -5.25 27.41
C TYR A 247 -5.40 -5.94 27.32
N LYS A 248 -6.47 -5.24 27.72
CA LYS A 248 -7.83 -5.71 27.49
C LYS A 248 -8.22 -5.50 26.03
N PRO A 249 -8.86 -6.46 25.37
CA PRO A 249 -9.48 -6.24 24.07
C PRO A 249 -10.45 -5.06 24.13
N TYR A 250 -10.48 -4.24 23.08
CA TYR A 250 -11.39 -3.09 23.00
C TYR A 250 -12.39 -3.21 21.83
N ASN A 251 -12.37 -4.30 21.11
CA ASN A 251 -13.40 -4.63 20.11
C ASN A 251 -13.59 -6.15 19.98
N ASP A 252 -14.72 -6.54 19.36
CA ASP A 252 -15.08 -7.92 19.04
C ASP A 252 -15.05 -8.16 17.53
N LEU A 253 -14.16 -7.50 16.82
CA LEU A 253 -14.07 -7.60 15.37
C LEU A 253 -13.50 -8.97 14.95
N PRO A 254 -13.88 -9.46 13.76
CA PRO A 254 -13.42 -10.77 13.30
C PRO A 254 -11.90 -10.80 13.14
N THR A 255 -11.31 -11.96 13.37
CA THR A 255 -9.87 -12.20 13.22
C THR A 255 -9.39 -11.87 11.80
N ILE A 256 -10.19 -12.26 10.81
CA ILE A 256 -9.94 -12.00 9.39
C ILE A 256 -11.21 -11.44 8.75
N ASP A 257 -11.15 -10.23 8.24
CA ASP A 257 -12.24 -9.53 7.54
C ASP A 257 -11.83 -9.32 6.07
N ILE A 258 -12.49 -10.06 5.17
CA ILE A 258 -12.22 -10.02 3.73
C ILE A 258 -13.38 -9.34 3.02
N ARG A 259 -13.07 -8.30 2.25
CA ARG A 259 -14.06 -7.50 1.52
C ARG A 259 -13.69 -7.39 0.04
N SER A 260 -14.68 -7.56 -0.85
CA SER A 260 -14.52 -7.35 -2.30
C SER A 260 -13.24 -7.98 -2.88
N SER A 261 -12.88 -9.17 -2.37
CA SER A 261 -11.62 -9.85 -2.70
C SER A 261 -11.90 -11.21 -3.32
N GLN A 262 -10.97 -11.71 -4.11
CA GLN A 262 -11.10 -13.00 -4.82
C GLN A 262 -9.84 -13.85 -4.71
N GLN A 263 -9.97 -15.17 -4.95
CA GLN A 263 -8.86 -16.12 -4.84
C GLN A 263 -8.18 -16.07 -3.46
N VAL A 264 -9.00 -16.16 -2.40
CA VAL A 264 -8.53 -16.08 -1.00
C VAL A 264 -8.39 -17.46 -0.41
N VAL A 265 -7.17 -17.81 0.00
CA VAL A 265 -6.81 -19.06 0.67
C VAL A 265 -6.44 -18.77 2.13
N ILE A 266 -7.09 -19.45 3.07
CA ILE A 266 -6.80 -19.36 4.51
C ILE A 266 -6.70 -20.79 5.03
N GLU A 267 -5.49 -21.23 5.34
CA GLU A 267 -5.25 -22.64 5.69
C GLU A 267 -4.10 -22.83 6.68
N ASN A 268 -4.08 -23.98 7.34
CA ASN A 268 -3.00 -24.46 8.22
C ASN A 268 -2.59 -23.50 9.35
N ASN A 269 -3.44 -22.52 9.71
CA ASN A 269 -3.12 -21.60 10.80
C ASN A 269 -3.40 -22.26 12.16
N ARG A 270 -2.49 -22.06 13.12
CA ARG A 270 -2.58 -22.64 14.47
C ARG A 270 -3.04 -21.58 15.46
N TYR A 271 -4.18 -21.83 16.10
CA TYR A 271 -4.71 -20.99 17.17
C TYR A 271 -4.48 -21.68 18.52
N LYS A 272 -3.73 -21.04 19.42
CA LYS A 272 -3.28 -21.66 20.69
C LYS A 272 -4.27 -21.52 21.85
N LYS A 273 -5.43 -20.91 21.67
CA LYS A 273 -6.52 -20.90 22.67
C LYS A 273 -7.69 -21.78 22.22
N PRO A 274 -8.54 -22.24 23.16
CA PRO A 274 -9.82 -22.84 22.79
C PRO A 274 -10.65 -21.81 22.01
N GLY A 275 -10.90 -22.06 20.75
CA GLY A 275 -11.63 -21.16 19.86
C GLY A 275 -11.32 -21.44 18.40
N LYS A 276 -11.98 -20.72 17.53
CA LYS A 276 -11.73 -20.76 16.07
C LYS A 276 -11.37 -19.37 15.59
N ILE A 277 -10.51 -19.30 14.59
CA ILE A 277 -10.30 -18.07 13.83
C ILE A 277 -11.64 -17.64 13.24
N SER A 278 -12.12 -16.46 13.59
CA SER A 278 -13.34 -15.89 13.02
C SER A 278 -13.03 -15.23 11.68
N ILE A 279 -13.71 -15.69 10.62
CA ILE A 279 -13.49 -15.20 9.26
C ILE A 279 -14.81 -14.66 8.73
N VAL A 280 -14.80 -13.41 8.27
CA VAL A 280 -15.93 -12.78 7.57
C VAL A 280 -15.51 -12.49 6.14
N ARG A 281 -16.39 -12.80 5.18
CA ARG A 281 -16.24 -12.49 3.76
C ARG A 281 -17.46 -11.69 3.30
N LYS A 282 -17.24 -10.49 2.75
CA LYS A 282 -18.27 -9.58 2.25
C LYS A 282 -17.99 -9.17 0.81
#